data_41fcda5ffc4086f583b154937a9b444d
#
_entry.id   41fcda5ffc4086f583b154937a9b444d
#
_cell.length_a   1.000
_cell.length_b   1.000
_cell.length_c   1.000
_cell.angle_alpha   90.00
_cell.angle_beta   90.00
_cell.angle_gamma   90.00
#
_symmetry.space_group_name_H-M   'P 1'
#
loop_
_entity.id
_entity.type
_entity.pdbx_description
1 polymer ?
#
loop_
_entity_poly.entity_id
_entity_poly.type
_entity_poly.pdbx_seq_one_letter_code
_entity_poly.pdbx_strand_id
1 'polypeptide(L)'
;MFKRILSLLLALMMMTAGAFAEDAETAQTDTVVALVNGEALMSSDYEPVRENYLTSYAALGYDIQDETVSAYLDDLALTAAIQNLLVEQDMKAQGCYEFDEETEKWCAEQGQTAYESALAQVAETLNETLELEDEDETIQKYALQYAELLGVTAQDYIDVYRTQYATMLYYAWLTQDCPVTEEEIQAEYERQKASGETDIDELTDDLHDEIAYSLYNTRCKEKLSARIEELSDAADVTLY
;
A
#
# COMPACT_ATOMS: atom_id res chain seq x y z
N MET A 1 17.25 5.04 -9.94
CA MET A 1 16.63 3.91 -9.23
C MET A 1 15.47 4.35 -8.34
N PHE A 2 15.63 5.23 -7.36
CA PHE A 2 14.61 5.71 -6.43
C PHE A 2 13.28 6.21 -7.07
N LYS A 3 13.33 6.97 -8.16
CA LYS A 3 12.14 7.53 -8.83
C LYS A 3 11.21 6.51 -9.50
N ARG A 4 11.71 5.31 -9.87
CA ARG A 4 10.91 4.26 -10.53
C ARG A 4 10.20 3.34 -9.53
N ILE A 5 10.77 3.14 -8.32
CA ILE A 5 10.14 2.38 -7.23
C ILE A 5 8.92 3.13 -6.72
N LEU A 6 9.04 4.44 -6.56
CA LEU A 6 7.96 5.31 -6.09
C LEU A 6 6.75 5.32 -7.03
N SER A 7 6.97 5.25 -8.36
CA SER A 7 5.87 5.28 -9.35
C SER A 7 5.04 4.00 -9.41
N LEU A 8 5.58 2.84 -9.04
CA LEU A 8 4.85 1.56 -9.01
C LEU A 8 3.96 1.45 -7.75
N LEU A 9 4.40 2.01 -6.63
CA LEU A 9 3.61 2.08 -5.39
C LEU A 9 2.48 3.12 -5.51
N LEU A 10 2.70 4.23 -6.24
CA LEU A 10 1.67 5.24 -6.49
C LEU A 10 0.50 4.71 -7.32
N ALA A 11 0.75 3.78 -8.26
CA ALA A 11 -0.30 3.16 -9.08
C ALA A 11 -1.24 2.27 -8.26
N LEU A 12 -0.77 1.70 -7.13
CA LEU A 12 -1.60 0.89 -6.23
C LEU A 12 -2.54 1.76 -5.40
N MET A 13 -2.19 3.02 -5.13
CA MET A 13 -3.02 3.95 -4.34
C MET A 13 -4.13 4.61 -5.14
N MET A 14 -4.00 4.75 -6.47
CA MET A 14 -5.09 5.31 -7.29
C MET A 14 -6.29 4.38 -7.40
N MET A 15 -6.17 3.09 -7.02
CA MET A 15 -7.31 2.16 -6.98
C MET A 15 -8.13 2.29 -5.69
N THR A 16 -7.62 2.91 -4.63
CA THR A 16 -8.38 3.12 -3.39
C THR A 16 -9.23 4.39 -3.39
N ALA A 17 -8.90 5.37 -4.24
CA ALA A 17 -9.71 6.60 -4.38
C ALA A 17 -11.08 6.38 -5.08
N GLY A 18 -11.30 5.21 -5.69
CA GLY A 18 -12.58 4.85 -6.33
C GLY A 18 -13.63 4.23 -5.39
N ALA A 19 -13.28 3.89 -4.15
CA ALA A 19 -14.17 3.18 -3.22
C ALA A 19 -14.96 4.10 -2.26
N PHE A 20 -14.74 5.41 -2.28
CA PHE A 20 -15.40 6.34 -1.35
C PHE A 20 -16.71 6.98 -1.87
N ALA A 21 -17.29 6.49 -2.96
CA ALA A 21 -18.42 7.14 -3.63
C ALA A 21 -19.79 6.50 -3.40
N GLU A 22 -20.00 5.70 -2.35
CA GLU A 22 -21.37 5.27 -2.01
C GLU A 22 -21.54 5.14 -0.47
N ASP A 23 -22.52 5.88 0.05
CA ASP A 23 -23.03 5.95 1.43
C ASP A 23 -22.46 7.00 2.39
N ALA A 24 -22.73 8.28 2.07
CA ALA A 24 -22.73 9.36 3.07
C ALA A 24 -23.98 9.30 4.00
N GLU A 25 -24.38 8.13 4.51
CA GLU A 25 -25.50 8.03 5.43
C GLU A 25 -25.37 6.90 6.46
N THR A 26 -24.32 6.95 7.25
CA THR A 26 -24.24 6.55 8.67
C THR A 26 -22.80 6.79 9.11
N ALA A 27 -22.57 7.63 10.10
CA ALA A 27 -21.32 7.62 10.86
C ALA A 27 -21.25 6.23 11.54
N GLN A 28 -20.67 5.26 10.84
CA GLN A 28 -20.46 3.93 11.39
C GLN A 28 -19.52 4.11 12.54
N THR A 29 -20.00 3.78 13.75
CA THR A 29 -19.21 3.88 14.96
C THR A 29 -18.04 2.91 14.79
N ASP A 30 -16.82 3.45 14.72
CA ASP A 30 -15.62 2.63 14.60
C ASP A 30 -15.54 1.68 15.80
N THR A 31 -15.47 0.39 15.55
CA THR A 31 -15.55 -0.67 16.56
C THR A 31 -14.29 -1.52 16.55
N VAL A 32 -13.95 -2.03 17.73
CA VAL A 32 -12.83 -2.97 17.86
C VAL A 32 -13.23 -4.32 17.26
N VAL A 33 -12.49 -4.78 16.27
CA VAL A 33 -12.64 -6.09 15.62
C VAL A 33 -11.78 -7.15 16.30
N ALA A 34 -10.56 -6.77 16.69
CA ALA A 34 -9.63 -7.62 17.39
C ALA A 34 -8.71 -6.80 18.32
N LEU A 35 -8.13 -7.46 19.32
CA LEU A 35 -6.93 -6.98 20.02
C LEU A 35 -5.76 -7.86 19.59
N VAL A 36 -4.67 -7.22 19.13
CA VAL A 36 -3.45 -7.89 18.68
C VAL A 36 -2.28 -7.36 19.50
N ASN A 37 -1.73 -8.19 20.38
CA ASN A 37 -0.72 -7.80 21.37
C ASN A 37 -1.14 -6.60 22.25
N GLY A 38 -2.47 -6.49 22.49
CA GLY A 38 -3.05 -5.39 23.28
C GLY A 38 -3.36 -4.11 22.50
N GLU A 39 -3.02 -4.02 21.21
CA GLU A 39 -3.40 -2.93 20.29
C GLU A 39 -4.71 -3.28 19.57
N ALA A 40 -5.62 -2.32 19.45
CA ALA A 40 -6.92 -2.55 18.83
C ALA A 40 -6.81 -2.49 17.31
N LEU A 41 -7.31 -3.52 16.63
CA LEU A 41 -7.65 -3.50 15.21
C LEU A 41 -9.08 -2.95 15.10
N MET A 42 -9.24 -1.83 14.46
CA MET A 42 -10.53 -1.15 14.32
C MET A 42 -11.27 -1.59 13.05
N SER A 43 -12.59 -1.40 13.02
CA SER A 43 -13.37 -1.68 11.82
C SER A 43 -12.94 -0.81 10.62
N SER A 44 -12.50 0.42 10.85
CA SER A 44 -11.92 1.30 9.83
C SER A 44 -10.64 0.76 9.17
N ASP A 45 -9.88 -0.09 9.89
CA ASP A 45 -8.66 -0.73 9.36
C ASP A 45 -8.99 -2.05 8.65
N TYR A 46 -10.02 -2.74 9.10
CA TYR A 46 -10.44 -4.04 8.59
C TYR A 46 -11.27 -3.94 7.30
N GLU A 47 -12.28 -3.05 7.27
CA GLU A 47 -13.23 -2.96 6.16
C GLU A 47 -12.57 -2.72 4.78
N PRO A 48 -11.56 -1.85 4.62
CA PRO A 48 -10.88 -1.68 3.34
C PRO A 48 -10.17 -2.96 2.85
N VAL A 49 -9.62 -3.75 3.78
CA VAL A 49 -9.00 -5.05 3.46
C VAL A 49 -10.06 -6.03 2.98
N ARG A 50 -11.21 -6.10 3.66
CA ARG A 50 -12.35 -6.92 3.31
C ARG A 50 -12.91 -6.58 1.92
N GLU A 51 -13.14 -5.30 1.65
CA GLU A 51 -13.63 -4.82 0.34
C GLU A 51 -12.68 -5.17 -0.80
N ASN A 52 -11.38 -5.09 -0.57
CA ASN A 52 -10.38 -5.49 -1.55
C ASN A 52 -10.48 -6.99 -1.90
N TYR A 53 -10.65 -7.86 -0.90
CA TYR A 53 -10.88 -9.29 -1.14
C TYR A 53 -12.19 -9.52 -1.89
N LEU A 54 -13.30 -8.92 -1.48
CA LEU A 54 -14.59 -9.05 -2.15
C LEU A 54 -14.51 -8.61 -3.61
N THR A 55 -13.92 -7.45 -3.89
CA THR A 55 -13.76 -6.92 -5.25
C THR A 55 -12.88 -7.82 -6.11
N SER A 56 -11.75 -8.28 -5.56
CA SER A 56 -10.82 -9.14 -6.27
C SER A 56 -11.43 -10.50 -6.64
N TYR A 57 -12.17 -11.12 -5.71
CA TYR A 57 -12.82 -12.40 -5.96
C TYR A 57 -14.03 -12.27 -6.87
N ALA A 58 -14.80 -11.18 -6.78
CA ALA A 58 -15.86 -10.88 -7.73
C ALA A 58 -15.31 -10.73 -9.16
N ALA A 59 -14.18 -10.05 -9.33
CA ALA A 59 -13.50 -9.92 -10.62
C ALA A 59 -13.02 -11.27 -11.20
N LEU A 60 -12.71 -12.24 -10.32
CA LEU A 60 -12.38 -13.63 -10.71
C LEU A 60 -13.62 -14.49 -11.00
N GLY A 61 -14.85 -13.94 -10.83
CA GLY A 61 -16.10 -14.60 -11.14
C GLY A 61 -16.70 -15.42 -9.99
N TYR A 62 -16.23 -15.24 -8.76
CA TYR A 62 -16.85 -15.86 -7.58
C TYR A 62 -18.14 -15.13 -7.22
N ASP A 63 -19.16 -15.88 -6.74
CA ASP A 63 -20.39 -15.31 -6.20
C ASP A 63 -20.14 -14.86 -4.75
N ILE A 64 -19.81 -13.58 -4.58
CA ILE A 64 -19.55 -12.97 -3.27
C ILE A 64 -20.82 -12.81 -2.41
N GLN A 65 -22.01 -13.08 -2.96
CA GLN A 65 -23.27 -13.11 -2.20
C GLN A 65 -23.56 -14.49 -1.62
N ASP A 66 -22.83 -15.54 -2.03
CA ASP A 66 -22.89 -16.84 -1.39
C ASP A 66 -22.32 -16.77 0.03
N GLU A 67 -23.11 -17.16 1.02
CA GLU A 67 -22.75 -17.07 2.44
C GLU A 67 -21.42 -17.79 2.77
N THR A 68 -21.12 -18.90 2.09
CA THR A 68 -19.88 -19.65 2.33
C THR A 68 -18.67 -18.92 1.75
N VAL A 69 -18.84 -18.33 0.56
CA VAL A 69 -17.78 -17.53 -0.08
C VAL A 69 -17.54 -16.26 0.74
N SER A 70 -18.59 -15.55 1.12
CA SER A 70 -18.46 -14.34 1.94
C SER A 70 -17.77 -14.62 3.27
N ALA A 71 -18.19 -15.64 4.01
CA ALA A 71 -17.56 -16.01 5.28
C ALA A 71 -16.07 -16.40 5.13
N TYR A 72 -15.72 -17.09 4.05
CA TYR A 72 -14.33 -17.40 3.75
C TYR A 72 -13.50 -16.15 3.46
N LEU A 73 -14.06 -15.19 2.72
CA LEU A 73 -13.40 -13.92 2.41
C LEU A 73 -13.25 -13.04 3.64
N ASP A 74 -14.24 -13.05 4.53
CA ASP A 74 -14.19 -12.36 5.82
C ASP A 74 -13.03 -12.90 6.70
N ASP A 75 -12.85 -14.22 6.77
CA ASP A 75 -11.75 -14.87 7.47
C ASP A 75 -10.38 -14.50 6.87
N LEU A 76 -10.27 -14.51 5.54
CA LEU A 76 -9.03 -14.10 4.84
C LEU A 76 -8.70 -12.64 5.12
N ALA A 77 -9.70 -11.75 5.03
CA ALA A 77 -9.53 -10.32 5.26
C ALA A 77 -9.13 -10.04 6.71
N LEU A 78 -9.75 -10.71 7.67
CA LEU A 78 -9.41 -10.57 9.09
C LEU A 78 -7.98 -11.02 9.36
N THR A 79 -7.60 -12.18 8.81
CA THR A 79 -6.22 -12.67 8.91
C THR A 79 -5.22 -11.67 8.33
N ALA A 80 -5.50 -11.13 7.14
CA ALA A 80 -4.64 -10.14 6.50
C ALA A 80 -4.55 -8.84 7.30
N ALA A 81 -5.67 -8.34 7.84
CA ALA A 81 -5.68 -7.13 8.66
C ALA A 81 -4.87 -7.31 9.97
N ILE A 82 -4.99 -8.47 10.63
CA ILE A 82 -4.16 -8.82 11.81
C ILE A 82 -2.68 -8.85 11.42
N GLN A 83 -2.32 -9.49 10.30
CA GLN A 83 -0.94 -9.56 9.83
C GLN A 83 -0.37 -8.17 9.50
N ASN A 84 -1.18 -7.29 8.88
CA ASN A 84 -0.79 -5.91 8.62
C ASN A 84 -0.46 -5.17 9.91
N LEU A 85 -1.31 -5.30 10.93
CA LEU A 85 -1.07 -4.68 12.24
C LEU A 85 0.18 -5.26 12.93
N LEU A 86 0.40 -6.57 12.84
CA LEU A 86 1.62 -7.20 13.38
C LEU A 86 2.89 -6.68 12.69
N VAL A 87 2.88 -6.54 11.37
CA VAL A 87 4.00 -5.96 10.62
C VAL A 87 4.22 -4.50 11.01
N GLU A 88 3.16 -3.71 11.18
CA GLU A 88 3.28 -2.33 11.63
C GLU A 88 3.87 -2.21 13.04
N GLN A 89 3.44 -3.07 13.96
CA GLN A 89 4.02 -3.17 15.30
C GLN A 89 5.52 -3.51 15.24
N ASP A 90 5.91 -4.46 14.40
CA ASP A 90 7.32 -4.82 14.21
C ASP A 90 8.12 -3.68 13.57
N MET A 91 7.59 -3.00 12.55
CA MET A 91 8.21 -1.81 11.95
C MET A 91 8.47 -0.72 13.00
N LYS A 92 7.49 -0.47 13.88
CA LYS A 92 7.64 0.47 15.01
C LYS A 92 8.73 -0.01 15.98
N ALA A 93 8.75 -1.31 16.33
CA ALA A 93 9.74 -1.89 17.22
C ALA A 93 11.16 -1.89 16.65
N GLN A 94 11.32 -1.97 15.33
CA GLN A 94 12.60 -1.86 14.64
C GLN A 94 13.04 -0.39 14.38
N GLY A 95 12.26 0.60 14.84
CA GLY A 95 12.57 2.03 14.66
C GLY A 95 12.41 2.53 13.22
N CYS A 96 11.65 1.81 12.37
CA CYS A 96 11.47 2.20 10.97
C CYS A 96 10.71 3.52 10.79
N TYR A 97 10.04 4.02 11.82
CA TYR A 97 9.37 5.33 11.85
C TYR A 97 10.18 6.43 12.53
N GLU A 98 11.42 6.13 12.96
CA GLU A 98 12.32 7.13 13.56
C GLU A 98 13.10 7.85 12.46
N PHE A 99 12.45 8.85 11.85
CA PHE A 99 13.02 9.60 10.73
C PHE A 99 13.85 10.78 11.23
N ASP A 100 14.89 11.13 10.45
CA ASP A 100 15.57 12.40 10.64
C ASP A 100 14.77 13.58 10.08
N GLU A 101 15.19 14.81 10.39
CA GLU A 101 14.48 16.04 9.99
C GLU A 101 14.38 16.18 8.45
N GLU A 102 15.37 15.71 7.71
CA GLU A 102 15.39 15.78 6.24
C GLU A 102 14.35 14.82 5.65
N THR A 103 14.26 13.61 6.17
CA THR A 103 13.28 12.61 5.76
C THR A 103 11.85 13.04 6.12
N GLU A 104 11.63 13.56 7.33
CA GLU A 104 10.32 14.09 7.74
C GLU A 104 9.86 15.21 6.82
N LYS A 105 10.76 16.14 6.52
CA LYS A 105 10.47 17.24 5.59
C LYS A 105 10.16 16.72 4.18
N TRP A 106 10.92 15.73 3.70
CA TRP A 106 10.67 15.14 2.40
C TRP A 106 9.30 14.46 2.33
N CYS A 107 8.91 13.68 3.35
CA CYS A 107 7.58 13.06 3.43
C CYS A 107 6.47 14.13 3.42
N ALA A 108 6.65 15.20 4.19
CA ALA A 108 5.69 16.31 4.24
C ALA A 108 5.53 17.00 2.88
N GLU A 109 6.63 17.30 2.18
CA GLU A 109 6.61 17.93 0.86
C GLU A 109 5.96 17.02 -0.19
N GLN A 110 6.27 15.72 -0.18
CA GLN A 110 5.68 14.77 -1.12
C GLN A 110 4.19 14.56 -0.86
N GLY A 111 3.79 14.39 0.40
CA GLY A 111 2.39 14.23 0.79
C GLY A 111 1.56 15.48 0.45
N GLN A 112 2.06 16.67 0.74
CA GLN A 112 1.40 17.92 0.38
C GLN A 112 1.21 18.03 -1.14
N THR A 113 2.24 17.73 -1.94
CA THR A 113 2.18 17.77 -3.40
C THR A 113 1.16 16.75 -3.95
N ALA A 114 1.11 15.55 -3.36
CA ALA A 114 0.16 14.53 -3.75
C ALA A 114 -1.28 14.93 -3.43
N TYR A 115 -1.53 15.51 -2.25
CA TYR A 115 -2.83 16.03 -1.87
C TYR A 115 -3.31 17.16 -2.81
N GLU A 116 -2.43 18.12 -3.12
CA GLU A 116 -2.76 19.21 -4.07
C GLU A 116 -3.07 18.66 -5.49
N SER A 117 -2.33 17.64 -5.92
CA SER A 117 -2.60 16.97 -7.20
C SER A 117 -3.95 16.23 -7.20
N ALA A 118 -4.30 15.57 -6.09
CA ALA A 118 -5.60 14.92 -5.93
C ALA A 118 -6.75 15.93 -5.95
N LEU A 119 -6.61 17.05 -5.25
CA LEU A 119 -7.61 18.14 -5.30
C LEU A 119 -7.78 18.70 -6.72
N ALA A 120 -6.69 18.86 -7.48
CA ALA A 120 -6.78 19.32 -8.86
C ALA A 120 -7.55 18.32 -9.76
N GLN A 121 -7.34 17.01 -9.59
CA GLN A 121 -8.10 15.97 -10.31
C GLN A 121 -9.58 15.97 -9.92
N VAL A 122 -9.91 16.14 -8.64
CA VAL A 122 -11.30 16.28 -8.18
C VAL A 122 -11.94 17.52 -8.80
N ALA A 123 -11.23 18.64 -8.83
CA ALA A 123 -11.71 19.88 -9.44
C ALA A 123 -12.01 19.69 -10.95
N GLU A 124 -11.12 19.03 -11.68
CA GLU A 124 -11.32 18.71 -13.10
C GLU A 124 -12.56 17.82 -13.30
N THR A 125 -12.69 16.76 -12.51
CA THR A 125 -13.84 15.84 -12.57
C THR A 125 -15.16 16.56 -12.25
N LEU A 126 -15.18 17.43 -11.24
CA LEU A 126 -16.36 18.23 -10.88
C LEU A 126 -16.74 19.19 -12.00
N ASN A 127 -15.76 19.84 -12.63
CA ASN A 127 -15.99 20.75 -13.75
C ASN A 127 -16.61 20.02 -14.94
N GLU A 128 -16.07 18.85 -15.32
CA GLU A 128 -16.60 18.04 -16.42
C GLU A 128 -18.00 17.48 -16.12
N THR A 129 -18.23 16.98 -14.87
CA THR A 129 -19.48 16.30 -14.51
C THR A 129 -20.63 17.28 -14.34
N LEU A 130 -20.37 18.48 -13.82
CA LEU A 130 -21.38 19.47 -13.48
C LEU A 130 -21.54 20.54 -14.56
N GLU A 131 -20.72 20.47 -15.64
CA GLU A 131 -20.69 21.48 -16.73
C GLU A 131 -20.63 22.91 -16.17
N LEU A 132 -19.79 23.12 -15.15
CA LEU A 132 -19.68 24.39 -14.47
C LEU A 132 -19.01 25.42 -15.40
N GLU A 133 -19.68 26.53 -15.67
CA GLU A 133 -19.08 27.73 -16.32
C GLU A 133 -18.41 28.65 -15.30
N ASP A 134 -17.97 28.09 -14.17
CA ASP A 134 -17.41 28.83 -13.05
C ASP A 134 -15.92 29.09 -13.22
N GLU A 135 -15.42 30.12 -12.55
CA GLU A 135 -13.99 30.43 -12.51
C GLU A 135 -13.21 29.34 -11.77
N ASP A 136 -11.95 29.09 -12.18
CA ASP A 136 -11.07 28.05 -11.63
C ASP A 136 -10.97 28.07 -10.09
N GLU A 137 -10.98 29.24 -9.46
CA GLU A 137 -10.97 29.41 -7.99
C GLU A 137 -12.23 28.81 -7.32
N THR A 138 -13.38 28.93 -7.97
CA THR A 138 -14.65 28.39 -7.45
C THR A 138 -14.63 26.87 -7.51
N ILE A 139 -14.11 26.30 -8.58
CA ILE A 139 -14.02 24.83 -8.77
C ILE A 139 -13.04 24.23 -7.76
N GLN A 140 -11.88 24.87 -7.55
CA GLN A 140 -10.91 24.45 -6.52
C GLN A 140 -11.51 24.50 -5.11
N LYS A 141 -12.32 25.51 -4.82
CA LYS A 141 -13.03 25.61 -3.55
C LYS A 141 -14.03 24.45 -3.37
N TYR A 142 -14.73 24.05 -4.42
CA TYR A 142 -15.64 22.90 -4.35
C TYR A 142 -14.88 21.59 -4.14
N ALA A 143 -13.73 21.40 -4.80
CA ALA A 143 -12.87 20.24 -4.58
C ALA A 143 -12.39 20.15 -3.12
N LEU A 144 -11.97 21.28 -2.53
CA LEU A 144 -11.58 21.34 -1.13
C LEU A 144 -12.76 20.99 -0.19
N GLN A 145 -13.93 21.57 -0.42
CA GLN A 145 -15.13 21.27 0.35
C GLN A 145 -15.54 19.80 0.23
N TYR A 146 -15.34 19.20 -0.94
CA TYR A 146 -15.60 17.78 -1.15
C TYR A 146 -14.61 16.92 -0.37
N ALA A 147 -13.32 17.24 -0.38
CA ALA A 147 -12.32 16.56 0.44
C ALA A 147 -12.62 16.69 1.95
N GLU A 148 -13.00 17.90 2.41
CA GLU A 148 -13.43 18.13 3.80
C GLU A 148 -14.66 17.30 4.18
N LEU A 149 -15.64 17.17 3.27
CA LEU A 149 -16.83 16.34 3.49
C LEU A 149 -16.48 14.85 3.65
N LEU A 150 -15.49 14.39 2.90
CA LEU A 150 -14.98 13.02 2.98
C LEU A 150 -13.99 12.81 4.14
N GLY A 151 -13.63 13.87 4.86
CA GLY A 151 -12.63 13.81 5.94
C GLY A 151 -11.18 13.62 5.44
N VAL A 152 -10.90 13.82 4.15
CA VAL A 152 -9.58 13.63 3.55
C VAL A 152 -8.74 14.88 3.72
N THR A 153 -7.55 14.73 4.28
CA THR A 153 -6.63 15.82 4.63
C THR A 153 -5.24 15.65 3.99
N ALA A 154 -4.45 16.73 3.97
CA ALA A 154 -3.05 16.64 3.56
C ALA A 154 -2.24 15.71 4.48
N GLN A 155 -2.63 15.60 5.78
CA GLN A 155 -1.96 14.73 6.73
C GLN A 155 -2.07 13.27 6.33
N ASP A 156 -3.21 12.82 5.82
CA ASP A 156 -3.40 11.44 5.37
C ASP A 156 -2.41 11.08 4.26
N TYR A 157 -2.17 12.01 3.32
CA TYR A 157 -1.17 11.82 2.28
C TYR A 157 0.27 11.83 2.81
N ILE A 158 0.56 12.69 3.80
CA ILE A 158 1.87 12.72 4.46
C ILE A 158 2.14 11.39 5.17
N ASP A 159 1.16 10.85 5.90
CA ASP A 159 1.27 9.59 6.62
C ASP A 159 1.46 8.40 5.67
N VAL A 160 0.86 8.46 4.49
CA VAL A 160 1.13 7.49 3.43
C VAL A 160 2.60 7.50 3.02
N TYR A 161 3.21 8.66 2.75
CA TYR A 161 4.63 8.75 2.40
C TYR A 161 5.54 8.32 3.55
N ARG A 162 5.17 8.63 4.79
CA ARG A 162 5.87 8.15 5.99
C ARG A 162 5.85 6.61 6.06
N THR A 163 4.69 6.01 5.85
CA THR A 163 4.53 4.55 5.84
C THR A 163 5.30 3.89 4.71
N GLN A 164 5.31 4.48 3.51
CA GLN A 164 6.11 3.98 2.39
C GLN A 164 7.61 4.02 2.70
N TYR A 165 8.08 5.11 3.29
CA TYR A 165 9.49 5.23 3.66
C TYR A 165 9.87 4.24 4.77
N ALA A 166 9.02 4.10 5.79
CA ALA A 166 9.17 3.11 6.85
C ALA A 166 9.22 1.68 6.30
N THR A 167 8.33 1.35 5.35
CA THR A 167 8.31 0.05 4.66
C THR A 167 9.63 -0.20 3.91
N MET A 168 10.18 0.81 3.25
CA MET A 168 11.47 0.69 2.58
C MET A 168 12.61 0.39 3.58
N LEU A 169 12.63 1.08 4.72
CA LEU A 169 13.59 0.82 5.79
C LEU A 169 13.41 -0.59 6.37
N TYR A 170 12.17 -1.03 6.53
CA TYR A 170 11.87 -2.36 7.03
C TYR A 170 12.35 -3.46 6.06
N TYR A 171 12.16 -3.31 4.75
CA TYR A 171 12.72 -4.24 3.77
C TYR A 171 14.25 -4.25 3.78
N ALA A 172 14.87 -3.10 3.93
CA ALA A 172 16.33 -3.02 4.08
C ALA A 172 16.80 -3.74 5.34
N TRP A 173 16.08 -3.59 6.46
CA TRP A 173 16.35 -4.32 7.69
C TRP A 173 16.15 -5.83 7.53
N LEU A 174 15.05 -6.29 6.93
CA LEU A 174 14.77 -7.71 6.70
C LEU A 174 15.83 -8.40 5.82
N THR A 175 16.44 -7.66 4.90
CA THR A 175 17.38 -8.21 3.90
C THR A 175 18.84 -7.88 4.19
N GLN A 176 19.16 -7.20 5.31
CA GLN A 176 20.51 -6.74 5.63
C GLN A 176 21.58 -7.85 5.63
N ASP A 177 21.21 -9.07 6.04
CA ASP A 177 22.10 -10.22 6.13
C ASP A 177 22.17 -11.06 4.84
N CYS A 178 21.43 -10.67 3.81
CA CYS A 178 21.35 -11.42 2.55
C CYS A 178 21.25 -10.48 1.33
N PRO A 179 22.26 -9.63 1.06
CA PRO A 179 22.27 -8.77 -0.11
C PRO A 179 22.27 -9.59 -1.41
N VAL A 180 21.70 -9.03 -2.47
CA VAL A 180 21.83 -9.61 -3.82
C VAL A 180 23.28 -9.46 -4.27
N THR A 181 23.88 -10.55 -4.74
CA THR A 181 25.28 -10.61 -5.18
C THR A 181 25.40 -10.58 -6.70
N GLU A 182 26.56 -10.15 -7.21
CA GLU A 182 26.88 -10.18 -8.64
C GLU A 182 26.77 -11.59 -9.22
N GLU A 183 27.15 -12.62 -8.44
CA GLU A 183 27.07 -14.02 -8.85
C GLU A 183 25.62 -14.46 -9.06
N GLU A 184 24.70 -14.01 -8.22
CA GLU A 184 23.26 -14.29 -8.36
C GLU A 184 22.67 -13.57 -9.59
N ILE A 185 23.06 -12.32 -9.82
CA ILE A 185 22.64 -11.55 -10.99
C ILE A 185 23.10 -12.24 -12.28
N GLN A 186 24.36 -12.63 -12.35
CA GLN A 186 24.93 -13.32 -13.48
C GLN A 186 24.23 -14.68 -13.70
N ALA A 187 24.00 -15.45 -12.63
CA ALA A 187 23.31 -16.75 -12.71
C ALA A 187 21.87 -16.60 -13.24
N GLU A 188 21.15 -15.57 -12.80
CA GLU A 188 19.78 -15.29 -13.25
C GLU A 188 19.76 -14.84 -14.72
N TYR A 189 20.72 -14.00 -15.15
CA TYR A 189 20.88 -13.62 -16.56
C TYR A 189 21.09 -14.88 -17.45
N GLU A 190 22.01 -15.78 -17.06
CA GLU A 190 22.26 -17.02 -17.81
C GLU A 190 21.02 -17.92 -17.85
N ARG A 191 20.24 -17.98 -16.77
CA ARG A 191 18.97 -18.70 -16.72
C ARG A 191 17.96 -18.11 -17.72
N GLN A 192 17.77 -16.80 -17.72
CA GLN A 192 16.85 -16.09 -18.63
C GLN A 192 17.26 -16.27 -20.09
N LYS A 193 18.56 -16.21 -20.36
CA LYS A 193 19.11 -16.46 -21.70
C LYS A 193 18.86 -17.90 -22.16
N ALA A 194 19.08 -18.87 -21.29
CA ALA A 194 18.86 -20.29 -21.59
C ALA A 194 17.38 -20.65 -21.79
N SER A 195 16.46 -19.96 -21.09
CA SER A 195 15.00 -20.16 -21.24
C SER A 195 14.40 -19.37 -22.39
N GLY A 196 15.15 -18.44 -23.00
CA GLY A 196 14.65 -17.55 -24.06
C GLY A 196 13.78 -16.41 -23.55
N GLU A 197 13.84 -16.10 -22.24
CA GLU A 197 13.17 -14.95 -21.62
C GLU A 197 13.87 -13.62 -22.00
N THR A 198 15.16 -13.68 -22.31
CA THR A 198 15.92 -12.58 -22.92
C THR A 198 16.66 -13.05 -24.17
N ASP A 199 16.73 -12.18 -25.18
CA ASP A 199 17.52 -12.34 -26.41
C ASP A 199 18.77 -11.44 -26.41
N ILE A 200 19.03 -10.75 -25.29
CA ILE A 200 20.18 -9.85 -25.13
C ILE A 200 21.44 -10.70 -24.94
N ASP A 201 22.42 -10.53 -25.86
CA ASP A 201 23.63 -11.34 -25.90
C ASP A 201 24.63 -11.04 -24.77
N GLU A 202 24.63 -9.80 -24.25
CA GLU A 202 25.51 -9.36 -23.18
C GLU A 202 24.68 -8.72 -22.06
N LEU A 203 25.08 -8.95 -20.79
CA LEU A 203 24.46 -8.31 -19.64
C LEU A 203 24.75 -6.80 -19.66
N THR A 204 23.79 -6.02 -20.10
CA THR A 204 23.87 -4.56 -20.09
C THR A 204 23.59 -4.01 -18.69
N ASP A 205 24.01 -2.77 -18.42
CA ASP A 205 23.76 -2.11 -17.11
C ASP A 205 22.26 -2.04 -16.79
N ASP A 206 21.39 -1.76 -17.77
CA ASP A 206 19.94 -1.70 -17.58
C ASP A 206 19.36 -3.09 -17.20
N LEU A 207 19.78 -4.16 -17.89
CA LEU A 207 19.33 -5.52 -17.62
C LEU A 207 19.89 -6.02 -16.27
N HIS A 208 21.13 -5.67 -15.96
CA HIS A 208 21.72 -5.95 -14.64
C HIS A 208 20.90 -5.33 -13.51
N ASP A 209 20.55 -4.05 -13.63
CA ASP A 209 19.73 -3.34 -12.64
C ASP A 209 18.31 -3.94 -12.53
N GLU A 210 17.72 -4.37 -13.64
CA GLU A 210 16.41 -5.02 -13.66
C GLU A 210 16.44 -6.37 -12.93
N ILE A 211 17.44 -7.20 -13.23
CA ILE A 211 17.63 -8.50 -12.56
C ILE A 211 17.91 -8.31 -11.08
N ALA A 212 18.82 -7.41 -10.72
CA ALA A 212 19.14 -7.10 -9.33
C ALA A 212 17.88 -6.67 -8.54
N TYR A 213 17.06 -5.80 -9.15
CA TYR A 213 15.80 -5.36 -8.55
C TYR A 213 14.79 -6.51 -8.39
N SER A 214 14.67 -7.37 -9.40
CA SER A 214 13.77 -8.53 -9.36
C SER A 214 14.17 -9.52 -8.25
N LEU A 215 15.47 -9.84 -8.15
CA LEU A 215 16.02 -10.70 -7.09
C LEU A 215 15.81 -10.10 -5.71
N TYR A 216 16.07 -8.79 -5.56
CA TYR A 216 15.83 -8.05 -4.31
C TYR A 216 14.36 -8.11 -3.88
N ASN A 217 13.43 -7.85 -4.80
CA ASN A 217 12.00 -7.92 -4.50
C ASN A 217 11.54 -9.33 -4.10
N THR A 218 12.06 -10.35 -4.77
CA THR A 218 11.77 -11.75 -4.41
C THR A 218 12.24 -12.04 -2.99
N ARG A 219 13.46 -11.62 -2.66
CA ARG A 219 14.04 -11.78 -1.33
C ARG A 219 13.27 -11.04 -0.25
N CYS A 220 12.84 -9.79 -0.55
CA CYS A 220 11.98 -9.02 0.36
C CYS A 220 10.67 -9.78 0.66
N LYS A 221 10.02 -10.32 -0.36
CA LYS A 221 8.77 -11.10 -0.18
C LYS A 221 8.98 -12.34 0.68
N GLU A 222 10.04 -13.11 0.40
CA GLU A 222 10.37 -14.31 1.17
C GLU A 222 10.66 -13.99 2.64
N LYS A 223 11.46 -12.96 2.89
CA LYS A 223 11.79 -12.53 4.26
C LYS A 223 10.59 -11.97 5.00
N LEU A 224 9.74 -11.17 4.31
CA LEU A 224 8.52 -10.67 4.90
C LEU A 224 7.55 -11.80 5.24
N SER A 225 7.37 -12.78 4.33
CA SER A 225 6.50 -13.93 4.59
C SER A 225 6.95 -14.75 5.80
N ALA A 226 8.25 -15.04 5.89
CA ALA A 226 8.81 -15.73 7.04
C ALA A 226 8.63 -14.91 8.35
N ARG A 227 8.81 -13.59 8.27
CA ARG A 227 8.64 -12.71 9.44
C ARG A 227 7.18 -12.64 9.89
N ILE A 228 6.22 -12.57 8.96
CA ILE A 228 4.79 -12.61 9.27
C ILE A 228 4.42 -13.93 9.96
N GLU A 229 4.98 -15.07 9.53
CA GLU A 229 4.77 -16.36 10.18
C GLU A 229 5.28 -16.33 11.63
N GLU A 230 6.51 -15.86 11.86
CA GLU A 230 7.07 -15.70 13.20
C GLU A 230 6.23 -14.78 14.11
N LEU A 231 5.79 -13.63 13.57
CA LEU A 231 4.98 -12.68 14.31
C LEU A 231 3.60 -13.24 14.63
N SER A 232 2.97 -13.95 13.69
CA SER A 232 1.67 -14.58 13.86
C SER A 232 1.71 -15.69 14.91
N ASP A 233 2.77 -16.52 14.91
CA ASP A 233 2.96 -17.58 15.90
C ASP A 233 3.18 -17.06 17.33
N ALA A 234 3.73 -15.86 17.46
CA ALA A 234 4.03 -15.23 18.75
C ALA A 234 2.90 -14.31 19.26
N ALA A 235 1.93 -13.98 18.40
CA ALA A 235 0.92 -12.97 18.69
C ALA A 235 -0.12 -13.44 19.74
N ASP A 236 -0.51 -12.51 20.62
CA ASP A 236 -1.70 -12.64 21.46
C ASP A 236 -2.88 -11.94 20.78
N VAL A 237 -3.85 -12.72 20.28
CA VAL A 237 -4.99 -12.23 19.52
C VAL A 237 -6.30 -12.57 20.19
N THR A 238 -7.13 -11.56 20.44
CA THR A 238 -8.51 -11.71 20.95
C THR A 238 -9.48 -11.11 19.94
N LEU A 239 -10.43 -11.90 19.43
CA LEU A 239 -11.48 -11.46 18.47
C LEU A 239 -12.74 -11.01 19.22
N TYR A 240 -13.49 -10.04 18.67
CA TYR A 240 -14.73 -9.48 19.22
C TYR A 240 -15.92 -9.67 18.28
#